data_167e8bae11ec1b4a6d1d44e8aee7a925
#
_entry.id   167e8bae11ec1b4a6d1d44e8aee7a925
#
_cell.length_a   1.000
_cell.length_b   1.000
_cell.length_c   1.000
_cell.angle_alpha   90.00
_cell.angle_beta   90.00
_cell.angle_gamma   90.00
#
_symmetry.space_group_name_H-M   'P 1'
#
loop_
_entity.id
_entity.type
_entity.pdbx_description
1 polymer ?
#
loop_
_entity_poly.entity_id
_entity_poly.type
_entity_poly.pdbx_seq_one_letter_code
_entity_poly.pdbx_strand_id
1 'polypeptide(L)'
;MTTLLLYLQLFWTYTKIGLFGFGGGYAMLSLVQDEVVVKQGWITEQQFTDIVALSQVTPGPIGINSATYIGYTATGSILGAIVATLAVSLPSFILVMLISIAFSRFRQNRWVEAAFVGIRPASVGLIASAALLLSIHAEGVWQWINHGNGEAIVVRDNFPDLRSLLLFAVTFVAALRRWVHPILLILLAGGAGWLLYYALA
;
A
#
# COMPACT_ATOMS: atom_id res chain seq x y z
N MET A 1 -33.59 -6.11 0.81
CA MET A 1 -32.85 -5.30 -0.19
C MET A 1 -32.82 -6.09 -1.48
N THR A 2 -33.24 -5.54 -2.61
CA THR A 2 -33.17 -6.30 -3.86
C THR A 2 -31.72 -6.53 -4.23
N THR A 3 -31.39 -7.71 -4.69
CA THR A 3 -30.00 -8.10 -5.07
C THR A 3 -29.34 -7.08 -6.01
N LEU A 4 -30.11 -6.52 -6.94
CA LEU A 4 -29.64 -5.49 -7.85
C LEU A 4 -29.18 -4.21 -7.15
N LEU A 5 -29.92 -3.77 -6.12
CA LEU A 5 -29.59 -2.57 -5.36
C LEU A 5 -28.24 -2.74 -4.60
N LEU A 6 -27.99 -3.93 -4.05
CA LEU A 6 -26.72 -4.26 -3.40
C LEU A 6 -25.53 -4.15 -4.37
N TYR A 7 -25.65 -4.69 -5.60
CA TYR A 7 -24.60 -4.59 -6.61
C TYR A 7 -24.35 -3.15 -7.06
N LEU A 8 -25.40 -2.33 -7.18
CA LEU A 8 -25.26 -0.91 -7.53
C LEU A 8 -24.58 -0.11 -6.41
N GLN A 9 -24.94 -0.40 -5.17
CA GLN A 9 -24.28 0.21 -4.00
C GLN A 9 -22.82 -0.22 -3.90
N LEU A 10 -22.53 -1.50 -4.12
CA LEU A 10 -21.17 -2.05 -4.13
C LEU A 10 -20.32 -1.36 -5.21
N PHE A 11 -20.86 -1.26 -6.43
CA PHE A 11 -20.20 -0.59 -7.54
C PHE A 11 -19.91 0.87 -7.22
N TRP A 12 -20.89 1.62 -6.71
CA TRP A 12 -20.72 3.03 -6.39
C TRP A 12 -19.74 3.28 -5.27
N THR A 13 -19.82 2.48 -4.20
CA THR A 13 -18.91 2.58 -3.05
C THR A 13 -17.47 2.33 -3.47
N TYR A 14 -17.22 1.26 -4.23
CA TYR A 14 -15.85 0.96 -4.69
C TYR A 14 -15.35 1.92 -5.77
N THR A 15 -16.23 2.50 -6.57
CA THR A 15 -15.86 3.60 -7.48
C THR A 15 -15.39 4.82 -6.69
N LYS A 16 -16.08 5.21 -5.62
CA LYS A 16 -15.63 6.29 -4.71
C LYS A 16 -14.26 5.95 -4.09
N ILE A 17 -14.11 4.73 -3.56
CA ILE A 17 -12.85 4.29 -2.96
C ILE A 17 -11.71 4.34 -3.99
N GLY A 18 -11.94 3.88 -5.22
CA GLY A 18 -10.95 3.91 -6.30
C GLY A 18 -10.60 5.32 -6.77
N LEU A 19 -11.52 6.28 -6.65
CA LEU A 19 -11.29 7.67 -7.02
C LEU A 19 -10.56 8.47 -5.92
N PHE A 20 -10.90 8.22 -4.65
CA PHE A 20 -10.40 8.98 -3.50
C PHE A 20 -9.36 8.24 -2.66
N GLY A 21 -9.04 7.00 -3.01
CA GLY A 21 -8.05 6.17 -2.32
C GLY A 21 -6.61 6.59 -2.59
N PHE A 22 -6.22 7.78 -2.14
CA PHE A 22 -4.85 8.29 -2.25
C PHE A 22 -3.94 7.74 -1.14
N GLY A 23 -2.65 7.62 -1.41
CA GLY A 23 -1.64 7.31 -0.40
C GLY A 23 -1.20 5.85 -0.31
N GLY A 24 -1.73 4.97 -1.17
CA GLY A 24 -1.34 3.55 -1.22
C GLY A 24 -2.18 2.62 -0.35
N GLY A 25 -1.82 1.33 -0.32
CA GLY A 25 -2.65 0.26 0.24
C GLY A 25 -3.14 0.48 1.67
N TYR A 26 -2.27 0.89 2.58
CA TYR A 26 -2.64 1.09 3.99
C TYR A 26 -3.50 2.34 4.23
N ALA A 27 -3.22 3.45 3.55
CA ALA A 27 -4.03 4.66 3.67
C ALA A 27 -5.46 4.45 3.13
N MET A 28 -5.59 3.61 2.10
CA MET A 28 -6.89 3.21 1.54
C MET A 28 -7.71 2.36 2.50
N LEU A 29 -7.08 1.55 3.37
CA LEU A 29 -7.78 0.61 4.25
C LEU A 29 -8.71 1.33 5.23
N SER A 30 -8.33 2.48 5.76
CA SER A 30 -9.20 3.26 6.66
C SER A 30 -10.45 3.76 5.93
N LEU A 31 -10.32 4.19 4.68
CA LEU A 31 -11.45 4.59 3.85
C LEU A 31 -12.37 3.40 3.53
N VAL A 32 -11.77 2.25 3.21
CA VAL A 32 -12.52 1.01 2.95
C VAL A 32 -13.28 0.58 4.20
N GLN A 33 -12.63 0.57 5.38
CA GLN A 33 -13.26 0.22 6.65
C GLN A 33 -14.46 1.12 6.96
N ASP A 34 -14.30 2.44 6.85
CA ASP A 34 -15.38 3.40 7.08
C ASP A 34 -16.58 3.15 6.14
N GLU A 35 -16.32 2.92 4.86
CA GLU A 35 -17.39 2.68 3.88
C GLU A 35 -18.07 1.32 4.08
N VAL A 36 -17.32 0.22 4.24
CA VAL A 36 -17.90 -1.14 4.18
C VAL A 36 -18.34 -1.69 5.54
N VAL A 37 -17.69 -1.28 6.63
CA VAL A 37 -18.04 -1.72 8.00
C VAL A 37 -18.97 -0.71 8.64
N VAL A 38 -18.57 0.58 8.71
CA VAL A 38 -19.29 1.60 9.49
C VAL A 38 -20.54 2.06 8.74
N LYS A 39 -20.43 2.47 7.47
CA LYS A 39 -21.56 3.04 6.72
C LYS A 39 -22.52 2.01 6.14
N GLN A 40 -21.99 0.94 5.55
CA GLN A 40 -22.78 -0.04 4.85
C GLN A 40 -23.11 -1.28 5.72
N GLY A 41 -22.27 -1.60 6.71
CA GLY A 41 -22.46 -2.77 7.57
C GLY A 41 -22.43 -4.10 6.79
N TRP A 42 -21.73 -4.17 5.66
CA TRP A 42 -21.67 -5.39 4.83
C TRP A 42 -20.86 -6.50 5.48
N ILE A 43 -19.86 -6.12 6.26
CA ILE A 43 -18.98 -7.04 6.99
C ILE A 43 -18.72 -6.51 8.39
N THR A 44 -18.38 -7.41 9.31
CA THR A 44 -17.97 -7.04 10.66
C THR A 44 -16.53 -6.55 10.69
N GLU A 45 -16.15 -5.88 11.78
CA GLU A 45 -14.76 -5.41 11.98
C GLU A 45 -13.76 -6.57 12.01
N GLN A 46 -14.14 -7.69 12.63
CA GLN A 46 -13.32 -8.90 12.64
C GLN A 46 -13.11 -9.45 11.23
N GLN A 47 -14.17 -9.57 10.44
CA GLN A 47 -14.07 -10.01 9.04
C GLN A 47 -13.22 -9.07 8.21
N PHE A 48 -13.31 -7.75 8.45
CA PHE A 48 -12.48 -6.77 7.78
C PHE A 48 -10.98 -7.01 8.09
N THR A 49 -10.64 -7.22 9.36
CA THR A 49 -9.25 -7.51 9.78
C THR A 49 -8.72 -8.78 9.13
N ASP A 50 -9.51 -9.84 9.09
CA ASP A 50 -9.15 -11.11 8.46
C ASP A 50 -8.92 -10.93 6.94
N ILE A 51 -9.78 -10.17 6.27
CA ILE A 51 -9.66 -9.87 4.83
C ILE A 51 -8.42 -9.01 4.55
N VAL A 52 -8.09 -8.05 5.41
CA VAL A 52 -6.87 -7.25 5.28
C VAL A 52 -5.63 -8.14 5.40
N ALA A 53 -5.58 -9.01 6.40
CA ALA A 53 -4.48 -9.96 6.58
C ALA A 53 -4.33 -10.88 5.34
N LEU A 54 -5.44 -11.41 4.84
CA LEU A 54 -5.45 -12.25 3.64
C LEU A 54 -5.00 -11.48 2.39
N SER A 55 -5.40 -10.21 2.28
CA SER A 55 -5.01 -9.33 1.17
C SER A 55 -3.52 -9.01 1.15
N GLN A 56 -2.84 -9.05 2.29
CA GLN A 56 -1.40 -8.82 2.40
C GLN A 56 -0.57 -10.03 1.92
N VAL A 57 -1.06 -11.25 2.14
CA VAL A 57 -0.37 -12.47 1.67
C VAL A 57 -0.72 -12.82 0.22
N THR A 58 -1.78 -12.22 -0.32
CA THR A 58 -2.18 -12.40 -1.72
C THR A 58 -1.33 -11.50 -2.63
N PRO A 59 -0.67 -12.03 -3.67
CA PRO A 59 0.12 -11.23 -4.58
C PRO A 59 -0.77 -10.25 -5.34
N GLY A 60 -0.50 -8.93 -5.19
CA GLY A 60 -1.26 -7.86 -5.84
C GLY A 60 -1.47 -6.64 -4.94
N PRO A 61 -2.09 -5.57 -5.48
CA PRO A 61 -2.43 -4.38 -4.69
C PRO A 61 -3.45 -4.72 -3.59
N ILE A 62 -3.13 -4.40 -2.34
CA ILE A 62 -3.98 -4.68 -1.16
C ILE A 62 -5.41 -4.15 -1.37
N GLY A 63 -5.56 -2.93 -1.90
CA GLY A 63 -6.88 -2.32 -2.15
C GLY A 63 -7.72 -3.10 -3.17
N ILE A 64 -7.12 -3.70 -4.19
CA ILE A 64 -7.82 -4.53 -5.18
C ILE A 64 -8.14 -5.89 -4.58
N ASN A 65 -7.18 -6.50 -3.88
CA ASN A 65 -7.39 -7.79 -3.23
C ASN A 65 -8.51 -7.69 -2.18
N SER A 66 -8.49 -6.68 -1.32
CA SER A 66 -9.55 -6.45 -0.32
C SER A 66 -10.90 -6.20 -0.97
N ALA A 67 -10.96 -5.43 -2.07
CA ALA A 67 -12.21 -5.22 -2.82
C ALA A 67 -12.81 -6.53 -3.34
N THR A 68 -11.97 -7.42 -3.86
CA THR A 68 -12.38 -8.74 -4.35
C THR A 68 -12.97 -9.58 -3.22
N TYR A 69 -12.29 -9.67 -2.09
CA TYR A 69 -12.75 -10.44 -0.94
C TYR A 69 -14.02 -9.87 -0.31
N ILE A 70 -14.06 -8.55 -0.11
CA ILE A 70 -15.24 -7.88 0.47
C ILE A 70 -16.45 -8.00 -0.47
N GLY A 71 -16.24 -7.84 -1.78
CA GLY A 71 -17.30 -8.00 -2.77
C GLY A 71 -17.91 -9.41 -2.74
N TYR A 72 -17.09 -10.44 -2.58
CA TYR A 72 -17.55 -11.80 -2.40
C TYR A 72 -18.29 -11.98 -1.07
N THR A 73 -17.70 -11.53 0.04
CA THR A 73 -18.28 -11.71 1.39
C THR A 73 -19.60 -10.99 1.55
N ALA A 74 -19.72 -9.77 1.01
CA ALA A 74 -20.94 -8.97 1.10
C ALA A 74 -22.11 -9.53 0.27
N THR A 75 -21.81 -10.20 -0.85
CA THR A 75 -22.87 -10.69 -1.76
C THR A 75 -23.05 -12.21 -1.74
N GLY A 76 -22.10 -12.96 -1.18
CA GLY A 76 -22.04 -14.42 -1.28
C GLY A 76 -21.83 -14.94 -2.71
N SER A 77 -21.37 -14.09 -3.65
CA SER A 77 -21.32 -14.41 -5.08
C SER A 77 -20.01 -13.94 -5.72
N ILE A 78 -19.51 -14.73 -6.67
CA ILE A 78 -18.35 -14.37 -7.49
C ILE A 78 -18.63 -13.07 -8.28
N LEU A 79 -19.88 -12.82 -8.68
CA LEU A 79 -20.27 -11.57 -9.37
C LEU A 79 -19.98 -10.35 -8.49
N GLY A 80 -20.19 -10.43 -7.18
CA GLY A 80 -19.86 -9.35 -6.26
C GLY A 80 -18.36 -9.05 -6.22
N ALA A 81 -17.52 -10.09 -6.20
CA ALA A 81 -16.08 -9.94 -6.30
C ALA A 81 -15.67 -9.22 -7.60
N ILE A 82 -16.24 -9.64 -8.75
CA ILE A 82 -15.96 -9.02 -10.04
C ILE A 82 -16.40 -7.55 -10.07
N VAL A 83 -17.61 -7.25 -9.59
CA VAL A 83 -18.16 -5.89 -9.57
C VAL A 83 -17.30 -4.96 -8.71
N ALA A 84 -16.94 -5.40 -7.49
CA ALA A 84 -16.11 -4.58 -6.60
C ALA A 84 -14.70 -4.34 -7.17
N THR A 85 -14.08 -5.37 -7.74
CA THR A 85 -12.75 -5.29 -8.37
C THR A 85 -12.75 -4.35 -9.57
N LEU A 86 -13.73 -4.46 -10.45
CA LEU A 86 -13.87 -3.56 -11.59
C LEU A 86 -14.15 -2.13 -11.13
N ALA A 87 -15.03 -1.95 -10.15
CA ALA A 87 -15.41 -0.64 -9.64
C ALA A 87 -14.25 0.12 -9.03
N VAL A 88 -13.37 -0.54 -8.25
CA VAL A 88 -12.20 0.10 -7.65
C VAL A 88 -11.11 0.42 -8.69
N SER A 89 -11.00 -0.40 -9.75
CA SER A 89 -9.96 -0.25 -10.77
C SER A 89 -10.33 0.75 -11.87
N LEU A 90 -11.63 0.83 -12.23
CA LEU A 90 -12.12 1.66 -13.33
C LEU A 90 -11.74 3.14 -13.24
N PRO A 91 -11.92 3.85 -12.11
CA PRO A 91 -11.57 5.26 -12.02
C PRO A 91 -10.09 5.51 -12.34
N SER A 92 -9.20 4.72 -11.74
CA SER A 92 -7.76 4.83 -11.98
C SER A 92 -7.39 4.55 -13.43
N PHE A 93 -7.99 3.52 -14.03
CA PHE A 93 -7.77 3.17 -15.44
C PHE A 93 -8.22 4.30 -16.38
N ILE A 94 -9.44 4.83 -16.15
CA ILE A 94 -9.98 5.94 -16.96
C ILE A 94 -9.11 7.19 -16.83
N LEU A 95 -8.72 7.55 -15.59
CA LEU A 95 -7.87 8.71 -15.34
C LEU A 95 -6.51 8.58 -16.04
N VAL A 96 -5.85 7.42 -15.91
CA VAL A 96 -4.56 7.18 -16.56
C VAL A 96 -4.69 7.23 -18.08
N MET A 97 -5.76 6.67 -18.65
CA MET A 97 -6.02 6.71 -20.09
C MET A 97 -6.23 8.15 -20.58
N LEU A 98 -7.07 8.92 -19.89
CA LEU A 98 -7.33 10.33 -20.22
C LEU A 98 -6.05 11.17 -20.10
N ILE A 99 -5.28 10.99 -19.03
CA ILE A 99 -4.02 11.69 -18.84
C ILE A 99 -3.02 11.30 -19.93
N SER A 100 -2.93 10.02 -20.29
CA SER A 100 -2.02 9.54 -21.34
C SER A 100 -2.31 10.18 -22.70
N ILE A 101 -3.60 10.28 -23.08
CA ILE A 101 -4.03 10.95 -24.32
C ILE A 101 -3.72 12.45 -24.26
N ALA A 102 -4.05 13.10 -23.14
CA ALA A 102 -3.81 14.53 -22.95
C ALA A 102 -2.31 14.85 -22.88
N PHE A 103 -1.54 13.98 -22.20
CA PHE A 103 -0.11 14.18 -21.95
C PHE A 103 0.71 14.27 -23.25
N SER A 104 0.39 13.46 -24.27
CA SER A 104 1.05 13.52 -25.57
C SER A 104 0.92 14.91 -26.22
N ARG A 105 -0.17 15.62 -25.93
CA ARG A 105 -0.49 16.95 -26.48
C ARG A 105 0.07 18.09 -25.61
N PHE A 106 0.24 17.88 -24.31
CA PHE A 106 0.67 18.89 -23.33
C PHE A 106 2.08 18.68 -22.79
N ARG A 107 2.80 17.67 -23.27
CA ARG A 107 4.13 17.31 -22.79
C ARG A 107 5.15 18.46 -22.80
N GLN A 108 4.99 19.43 -23.73
CA GLN A 108 5.87 20.60 -23.84
C GLN A 108 5.31 21.83 -23.09
N ASN A 109 4.22 21.68 -22.35
CA ASN A 109 3.63 22.79 -21.63
C ASN A 109 4.44 23.07 -20.37
N ARG A 110 4.86 24.32 -20.18
CA ARG A 110 5.63 24.82 -19.04
C ARG A 110 4.98 24.50 -17.67
N TRP A 111 3.65 24.52 -17.60
CA TRP A 111 2.91 24.20 -16.37
C TRP A 111 2.97 22.71 -16.03
N VAL A 112 2.93 21.85 -17.02
CA VAL A 112 3.06 20.39 -16.85
C VAL A 112 4.47 20.05 -16.39
N GLU A 113 5.50 20.66 -16.99
CA GLU A 113 6.89 20.49 -16.57
C GLU A 113 7.11 20.94 -15.12
N ALA A 114 6.58 22.13 -14.75
CA ALA A 114 6.65 22.64 -13.39
C ALA A 114 5.96 21.70 -12.37
N ALA A 115 4.80 21.14 -12.72
CA ALA A 115 4.11 20.16 -11.88
C ALA A 115 4.98 18.90 -11.65
N PHE A 116 5.63 18.38 -12.69
CA PHE A 116 6.52 17.22 -12.57
C PHE A 116 7.78 17.50 -11.74
N VAL A 117 8.30 18.71 -11.77
CA VAL A 117 9.41 19.13 -10.90
C VAL A 117 9.03 19.02 -9.41
N GLY A 118 7.78 19.29 -9.06
CA GLY A 118 7.28 19.12 -7.68
C GLY A 118 6.90 17.67 -7.34
N ILE A 119 6.24 16.97 -8.26
CA ILE A 119 5.74 15.60 -8.03
C ILE A 119 6.88 14.58 -7.85
N ARG A 120 7.96 14.71 -8.61
CA ARG A 120 9.10 13.77 -8.51
C ARG A 120 9.71 13.71 -7.12
N PRO A 121 10.13 14.81 -6.47
CA PRO A 121 10.66 14.74 -5.11
C PRO A 121 9.60 14.34 -4.08
N ALA A 122 8.33 14.71 -4.27
CA ALA A 122 7.23 14.26 -3.41
C ALA A 122 7.07 12.73 -3.45
N SER A 123 7.15 12.12 -4.63
CA SER A 123 7.11 10.66 -4.79
C SER A 123 8.28 9.97 -4.08
N VAL A 124 9.49 10.53 -4.16
CA VAL A 124 10.67 10.02 -3.44
C VAL A 124 10.46 10.13 -1.93
N GLY A 125 9.89 11.25 -1.45
CA GLY A 125 9.55 11.44 -0.04
C GLY A 125 8.52 10.43 0.47
N LEU A 126 7.49 10.13 -0.31
CA LEU A 126 6.49 9.10 0.02
C LEU A 126 7.10 7.69 0.10
N ILE A 127 7.98 7.33 -0.82
CA ILE A 127 8.69 6.04 -0.79
C ILE A 127 9.60 5.96 0.43
N ALA A 128 10.34 7.02 0.74
CA ALA A 128 11.19 7.08 1.93
C ALA A 128 10.36 7.00 3.22
N SER A 129 9.22 7.70 3.29
CA SER A 129 8.29 7.63 4.42
C SER A 129 7.75 6.20 4.61
N ALA A 130 7.34 5.54 3.53
CA ALA A 130 6.88 4.16 3.59
C ALA A 130 7.99 3.20 4.07
N ALA A 131 9.22 3.38 3.61
CA ALA A 131 10.36 2.58 4.07
C ALA A 131 10.64 2.79 5.56
N LEU A 132 10.55 4.03 6.06
CA LEU A 132 10.69 4.33 7.48
C LEU A 132 9.54 3.72 8.30
N LEU A 133 8.31 3.82 7.85
CA LEU A 133 7.15 3.22 8.53
C LEU A 133 7.26 1.70 8.62
N LEU A 134 7.75 1.04 7.58
CA LEU A 134 7.98 -0.41 7.59
C LEU A 134 9.15 -0.82 8.48
N SER A 135 10.15 0.07 8.64
CA SER A 135 11.31 -0.19 9.50
C SER A 135 11.03 0.08 10.98
N ILE A 136 10.08 0.97 11.27
CA ILE A 136 9.71 1.38 12.64
C ILE A 136 8.27 0.93 12.88
N HIS A 137 8.05 -0.12 13.65
CA HIS A 137 6.69 -0.53 14.00
C HIS A 137 5.98 0.60 14.75
N ALA A 138 4.82 1.01 14.24
CA ALA A 138 4.07 2.16 14.75
C ALA A 138 3.68 2.03 16.23
N GLU A 139 3.47 0.81 16.74
CA GLU A 139 3.14 0.56 18.15
C GLU A 139 4.26 1.00 19.11
N GLY A 140 5.52 0.81 18.75
CA GLY A 140 6.65 1.25 19.56
C GLY A 140 6.74 2.77 19.70
N VAL A 141 6.42 3.52 18.67
CA VAL A 141 6.43 4.99 18.67
C VAL A 141 5.30 5.55 19.51
N TRP A 142 4.10 4.98 19.44
CA TRP A 142 2.95 5.41 20.27
C TRP A 142 3.14 5.08 21.74
N GLN A 143 3.75 3.96 22.10
CA GLN A 143 4.10 3.62 23.47
C GLN A 143 5.14 4.58 24.04
N TRP A 144 6.10 4.99 23.23
CA TRP A 144 7.11 5.96 23.63
C TRP A 144 6.53 7.35 23.93
N ILE A 145 5.64 7.83 23.07
CA ILE A 145 4.98 9.14 23.25
C ILE A 145 4.08 9.15 24.50
N ASN A 146 3.39 8.03 24.78
CA ASN A 146 2.42 7.97 25.87
C ASN A 146 3.01 7.65 27.25
N HIS A 147 4.15 7.00 27.36
CA HIS A 147 4.66 6.50 28.65
C HIS A 147 5.85 7.28 29.22
N GLY A 148 6.44 8.23 28.51
CA GLY A 148 7.42 9.20 29.04
C GLY A 148 8.68 8.63 29.72
N ASN A 149 8.79 7.33 29.89
CA ASN A 149 9.91 6.64 30.53
C ASN A 149 10.71 5.89 29.48
N GLY A 150 11.94 6.34 29.25
CA GLY A 150 12.84 5.91 28.18
C GLY A 150 13.26 4.43 28.10
N GLU A 151 12.61 3.53 28.84
CA GLU A 151 13.00 2.12 28.88
C GLU A 151 12.20 1.22 27.90
N ALA A 152 11.10 1.67 27.32
CA ALA A 152 10.19 0.83 26.52
C ALA A 152 10.38 0.93 25.00
N ILE A 153 11.39 1.62 24.50
CA ILE A 153 11.49 1.99 23.08
C ILE A 153 12.02 0.87 22.19
N VAL A 154 12.70 -0.10 22.76
CA VAL A 154 13.34 -1.16 21.98
C VAL A 154 12.72 -2.50 22.35
N VAL A 155 11.58 -2.81 21.74
CA VAL A 155 11.22 -4.21 21.55
C VAL A 155 12.31 -4.78 20.65
N ARG A 156 13.14 -5.64 21.20
CA ARG A 156 14.37 -6.17 20.62
C ARG A 156 14.18 -6.79 19.23
N ASP A 157 12.95 -7.14 18.88
CA ASP A 157 12.57 -7.78 17.62
C ASP A 157 12.18 -6.79 16.49
N ASN A 158 12.02 -5.49 16.80
CA ASN A 158 11.48 -4.52 15.84
C ASN A 158 12.42 -3.35 15.50
N PHE A 159 13.60 -3.29 16.10
CA PHE A 159 14.59 -2.28 15.75
C PHE A 159 15.53 -2.84 14.68
N PRO A 160 15.91 -2.04 13.66
CA PRO A 160 16.90 -2.48 12.69
C PRO A 160 18.19 -2.83 13.41
N ASP A 161 18.51 -4.12 13.45
CA ASP A 161 19.74 -4.65 14.01
C ASP A 161 20.95 -4.05 13.26
N LEU A 162 22.10 -4.00 13.89
CA LEU A 162 23.35 -3.52 13.27
C LEU A 162 23.63 -4.21 11.93
N ARG A 163 23.26 -5.50 11.82
CA ARG A 163 23.37 -6.28 10.58
C ARG A 163 22.46 -5.71 9.47
N SER A 164 21.21 -5.37 9.79
CA SER A 164 20.27 -4.73 8.87
C SER A 164 20.76 -3.36 8.43
N LEU A 165 21.32 -2.58 9.36
CA LEU A 165 21.83 -1.24 9.08
C LEU A 165 23.05 -1.31 8.15
N LEU A 166 23.95 -2.25 8.36
CA LEU A 166 25.09 -2.50 7.49
C LEU A 166 24.65 -2.95 6.09
N LEU A 167 23.70 -3.90 6.03
CA LEU A 167 23.13 -4.37 4.77
C LEU A 167 22.47 -3.22 3.99
N PHE A 168 21.71 -2.39 4.69
CA PHE A 168 21.09 -1.18 4.10
C PHE A 168 22.16 -0.21 3.59
N ALA A 169 23.17 0.11 4.40
CA ALA A 169 24.24 1.05 4.01
C ALA A 169 25.01 0.56 2.77
N VAL A 170 25.37 -0.72 2.74
CA VAL A 170 26.08 -1.32 1.60
C VAL A 170 25.22 -1.30 0.34
N THR A 171 23.97 -1.73 0.43
CA THR A 171 23.05 -1.74 -0.72
C THR A 171 22.71 -0.33 -1.19
N PHE A 172 22.55 0.62 -0.28
CA PHE A 172 22.31 2.02 -0.59
C PHE A 172 23.49 2.65 -1.35
N VAL A 173 24.72 2.44 -0.87
CA VAL A 173 25.93 2.94 -1.55
C VAL A 173 26.10 2.28 -2.92
N ALA A 174 25.87 0.98 -3.04
CA ALA A 174 25.94 0.27 -4.32
C ALA A 174 24.88 0.77 -5.31
N ALA A 175 23.67 1.09 -4.84
CA ALA A 175 22.60 1.68 -5.64
C ALA A 175 22.97 3.10 -6.10
N LEU A 176 23.48 3.95 -5.20
CA LEU A 176 23.91 5.31 -5.53
C LEU A 176 25.04 5.32 -6.56
N ARG A 177 26.00 4.40 -6.42
CA ARG A 177 27.14 4.26 -7.31
C ARG A 177 26.80 3.55 -8.62
N ARG A 178 25.57 3.05 -8.77
CA ARG A 178 25.11 2.26 -9.94
C ARG A 178 26.04 1.09 -10.31
N TRP A 179 26.66 0.47 -9.32
CA TRP A 179 27.60 -0.64 -9.54
C TRP A 179 26.89 -1.88 -10.08
N VAL A 180 25.63 -2.07 -9.73
CA VAL A 180 24.86 -3.27 -10.04
C VAL A 180 23.45 -2.89 -10.49
N HIS A 181 22.89 -3.69 -11.38
CA HIS A 181 21.50 -3.52 -11.81
C HIS A 181 20.55 -3.66 -10.61
N PRO A 182 19.49 -2.83 -10.47
CA PRO A 182 18.60 -2.82 -9.31
C PRO A 182 18.00 -4.20 -8.95
N ILE A 183 17.61 -4.99 -9.96
CA ILE A 183 17.07 -6.34 -9.76
C ILE A 183 18.11 -7.26 -9.09
N LEU A 184 19.35 -7.23 -9.59
CA LEU A 184 20.43 -8.04 -9.03
C LEU A 184 20.79 -7.59 -7.61
N LEU A 185 20.73 -6.27 -7.35
CA LEU A 185 20.96 -5.71 -6.02
C LEU A 185 19.92 -6.21 -5.01
N ILE A 186 18.64 -6.30 -5.39
CA ILE A 186 17.57 -6.85 -4.53
C ILE A 186 17.83 -8.33 -4.25
N LEU A 187 18.18 -9.12 -5.26
CA LEU A 187 18.47 -10.54 -5.10
C LEU A 187 19.69 -10.78 -4.20
N LEU A 188 20.75 -10.00 -4.39
CA LEU A 188 21.96 -10.11 -3.57
C LEU A 188 21.70 -9.67 -2.12
N ALA A 189 20.94 -8.60 -1.91
CA ALA A 189 20.56 -8.12 -0.57
C ALA A 189 19.66 -9.15 0.14
N GLY A 190 18.70 -9.74 -0.57
CA GLY A 190 17.85 -10.81 -0.04
C GLY A 190 18.64 -12.08 0.32
N GLY A 191 19.54 -12.52 -0.55
CA GLY A 191 20.43 -13.66 -0.30
C GLY A 191 21.38 -13.40 0.88
N ALA A 192 21.98 -12.22 0.95
CA ALA A 192 22.85 -11.83 2.07
C ALA A 192 22.07 -11.75 3.38
N GLY A 193 20.85 -11.21 3.36
CA GLY A 193 19.96 -11.20 4.52
C GLY A 193 19.64 -12.60 5.02
N TRP A 194 19.26 -13.49 4.11
CA TRP A 194 18.99 -14.88 4.45
C TRP A 194 20.23 -15.57 5.09
N LEU A 195 21.39 -15.36 4.52
CA LEU A 195 22.65 -15.94 5.01
C LEU A 195 23.03 -15.40 6.40
N LEU A 196 22.86 -14.10 6.63
CA LEU A 196 23.20 -13.45 7.90
C LEU A 196 22.24 -13.80 9.04
N TYR A 197 20.97 -14.06 8.74
CA TYR A 197 19.94 -14.29 9.76
C TYR A 197 19.60 -15.77 9.97
N TYR A 198 19.79 -16.64 8.97
CA TYR A 198 19.41 -18.04 9.06
C TYR A 198 20.59 -19.03 8.97
N ALA A 199 21.67 -18.67 8.27
CA ALA A 199 22.80 -19.59 8.10
C ALA A 199 23.95 -19.32 9.10
N LEU A 200 24.07 -18.09 9.63
CA LEU A 200 25.08 -17.67 10.59
C LEU A 200 24.50 -17.35 11.99
N ALA A 201 23.20 -17.59 12.21
CA ALA A 201 22.55 -17.53 13.52
C ALA A 201 22.56 -18.89 14.16
#